data_3404d49820270e0aeebead6f160b6dc7
#
_entry.id   3404d49820270e0aeebead6f160b6dc7
#
_cell.length_a   1.000
_cell.length_b   1.000
_cell.length_c   1.000
_cell.angle_alpha   90.00
_cell.angle_beta   90.00
_cell.angle_gamma   90.00
#
_symmetry.space_group_name_H-M   'P 1'
#
loop_
_entity.id
_entity.type
_entity.pdbx_description
1 polymer ?
#
loop_
_entity_poly.entity_id
_entity_poly.type
_entity_poly.pdbx_seq_one_letter_code
_entity_poly.pdbx_strand_id
1 'polypeptide(L)'
;MNDSIPVTVTRSSLTIKECLPELADALVYVRQNVSFDQGNFRTTPERVSYAHYEAQTRTCRTYPNALHLVEAAARRLNLALEIKDQRLRPPLDLSRVNQAEYPAVCYQALEVVAQARSSGIVVRPAGVGTTLLVCGLVRMLPRHFKVLVTTDEITAAQQIHAALAEALSEEKIGIHIPRRSERGRIMVTHLDALKDFVQGDLAYGGYALREFDAWICDEVHRLPAPSRIPFLNQFRPTYCWGLTATPVRADNSHELNSVVFGPALLAKSSDGTLEIQAGDGEKGIVPLRVFVFPLVTSRPLAEDLSFYELTRAAYLKNPALGATLKGINSNLPEAAKVLVCADTVRLGIILRRQLPQYTFVHGRQKPEYRQDVLKRLRAGEIRRVLCADIWSEGIDVPDLDYVIDCSAKRLPSLIIPRAGRANRNAEGQRRSLYLMLLCLGSQHLFNLGVGKLQNMNNLGWEVSYMFPREVVDHLPFEQAPLLPELGAFPTG
;
A
#
# COMPACT_ATOMS: atom_id res chain seq x y z
N MET A 1 3.61 46.28 -9.52
CA MET A 1 4.39 45.59 -8.46
C MET A 1 3.61 44.34 -8.16
N ASN A 2 4.17 43.17 -8.49
CA ASN A 2 3.55 41.90 -8.09
C ASN A 2 3.86 41.73 -6.60
N ASP A 3 2.93 42.15 -5.74
CA ASP A 3 3.08 41.90 -4.32
C ASP A 3 3.05 40.38 -4.09
N SER A 4 4.15 39.84 -3.55
CA SER A 4 4.24 38.42 -3.26
C SER A 4 3.33 38.08 -2.07
N ILE A 5 2.63 36.94 -2.14
CA ILE A 5 1.70 36.48 -1.11
C ILE A 5 2.51 35.88 0.06
N PRO A 6 2.39 36.44 1.29
CA PRO A 6 3.15 35.94 2.43
C PRO A 6 2.67 34.56 2.90
N VAL A 7 3.59 33.60 2.99
CA VAL A 7 3.36 32.25 3.48
C VAL A 7 4.28 31.97 4.67
N THR A 8 3.68 31.64 5.81
CA THR A 8 4.43 31.25 7.01
C THR A 8 4.18 29.77 7.31
N VAL A 9 5.23 28.99 7.43
CA VAL A 9 5.16 27.57 7.79
C VAL A 9 5.75 27.36 9.18
N THR A 10 4.95 26.85 10.08
CA THR A 10 5.36 26.44 11.44
C THR A 10 5.22 24.93 11.60
N ARG A 11 5.61 24.38 12.76
CA ARG A 11 5.37 22.96 13.07
C ARG A 11 3.87 22.61 13.02
N SER A 12 2.99 23.51 13.42
CA SER A 12 1.56 23.25 13.60
C SER A 12 0.70 23.62 12.40
N SER A 13 1.13 24.57 11.57
CA SER A 13 0.31 25.07 10.46
C SER A 13 1.14 25.69 9.35
N LEU A 14 0.60 25.70 8.16
CA LEU A 14 0.96 26.56 7.05
C LEU A 14 -0.11 27.63 6.93
N THR A 15 0.28 28.91 7.03
CA THR A 15 -0.62 30.05 6.98
C THR A 15 -0.27 30.95 5.80
N ILE A 16 -1.24 31.24 4.96
CA ILE A 16 -1.16 32.13 3.82
C ILE A 16 -1.93 33.41 4.21
N LYS A 17 -1.25 34.53 4.34
CA LYS A 17 -1.87 35.82 4.55
C LYS A 17 -2.14 36.51 3.23
N GLU A 18 -3.14 37.40 3.20
CA GLU A 18 -3.58 38.06 1.96
C GLU A 18 -3.90 37.08 0.83
N CYS A 19 -4.37 35.87 1.23
CA CYS A 19 -4.70 34.80 0.31
C CYS A 19 -5.81 35.22 -0.64
N LEU A 20 -5.60 35.00 -1.94
CA LEU A 20 -6.64 35.19 -2.94
C LEU A 20 -7.64 34.03 -2.89
N PRO A 21 -8.95 34.29 -3.11
CA PRO A 21 -9.96 33.24 -3.14
C PRO A 21 -9.61 32.12 -4.12
N GLU A 22 -9.09 32.47 -5.31
CA GLU A 22 -8.71 31.53 -6.35
C GLU A 22 -7.60 30.55 -5.89
N LEU A 23 -6.65 31.06 -5.08
CA LEU A 23 -5.61 30.21 -4.49
C LEU A 23 -6.23 29.28 -3.44
N ALA A 24 -7.12 29.79 -2.58
CA ALA A 24 -7.81 28.97 -1.60
C ALA A 24 -8.67 27.88 -2.25
N ASP A 25 -9.39 28.21 -3.34
CA ASP A 25 -10.20 27.28 -4.13
C ASP A 25 -9.37 26.25 -4.88
N ALA A 26 -8.10 26.54 -5.17
CA ALA A 26 -7.18 25.59 -5.79
C ALA A 26 -6.58 24.57 -4.79
N LEU A 27 -6.72 24.80 -3.47
CA LEU A 27 -6.22 23.90 -2.42
C LEU A 27 -7.24 22.80 -2.09
N VAL A 28 -7.56 22.03 -3.11
CA VAL A 28 -8.53 20.91 -3.06
C VAL A 28 -7.96 19.70 -3.79
N TYR A 29 -8.43 18.52 -3.40
CA TYR A 29 -8.28 17.32 -4.23
C TYR A 29 -9.65 16.75 -4.57
N VAL A 30 -9.72 15.96 -5.64
CA VAL A 30 -10.97 15.33 -6.09
C VAL A 30 -10.95 13.87 -5.68
N ARG A 31 -11.77 13.52 -4.68
CA ARG A 31 -11.98 12.14 -4.27
C ARG A 31 -13.13 11.54 -5.04
N GLN A 32 -13.00 10.27 -5.43
CA GLN A 32 -14.10 9.49 -5.98
C GLN A 32 -14.88 8.85 -4.82
N ASN A 33 -16.05 9.38 -4.54
CA ASN A 33 -16.96 8.80 -3.57
C ASN A 33 -17.68 7.60 -4.20
N VAL A 34 -17.46 6.43 -3.64
CA VAL A 34 -18.14 5.21 -4.08
C VAL A 34 -19.33 4.99 -3.14
N SER A 35 -20.53 5.24 -3.63
CA SER A 35 -21.78 4.91 -2.93
C SER A 35 -22.37 3.65 -3.51
N PHE A 36 -23.01 2.85 -2.64
CA PHE A 36 -23.77 1.68 -3.05
C PHE A 36 -25.25 2.00 -2.88
N ASP A 37 -25.96 2.12 -4.00
CA ASP A 37 -27.39 2.42 -4.02
C ASP A 37 -28.11 1.46 -4.96
N GLN A 38 -29.19 0.82 -4.47
CA GLN A 38 -30.06 -0.11 -5.21
C GLN A 38 -29.30 -1.20 -5.99
N GLY A 39 -28.21 -1.74 -5.42
CA GLY A 39 -27.42 -2.80 -6.05
C GLY A 39 -26.29 -2.33 -6.97
N ASN A 40 -26.13 -1.01 -7.21
CA ASN A 40 -25.11 -0.44 -8.07
C ASN A 40 -24.10 0.41 -7.30
N PHE A 41 -22.82 0.31 -7.68
CA PHE A 41 -21.81 1.26 -7.25
C PHE A 41 -21.90 2.51 -8.12
N ARG A 42 -22.24 3.64 -7.50
CA ARG A 42 -22.12 4.96 -8.13
C ARG A 42 -20.83 5.61 -7.67
N THR A 43 -20.07 6.09 -8.62
CA THR A 43 -18.87 6.88 -8.36
C THR A 43 -19.18 8.33 -8.64
N THR A 44 -19.13 9.17 -7.62
CA THR A 44 -19.35 10.61 -7.75
C THR A 44 -18.09 11.36 -7.34
N PRO A 45 -17.60 12.31 -8.16
CA PRO A 45 -16.47 13.13 -7.77
C PRO A 45 -16.87 14.09 -6.67
N GLU A 46 -16.08 14.15 -5.62
CA GLU A 46 -16.23 15.07 -4.48
C GLU A 46 -14.96 15.93 -4.37
N ARG A 47 -15.14 17.26 -4.39
CA ARG A 47 -14.04 18.18 -4.10
C ARG A 47 -13.85 18.29 -2.61
N VAL A 48 -12.69 17.93 -2.12
CA VAL A 48 -12.33 17.98 -0.71
C VAL A 48 -11.28 19.04 -0.51
N SER A 49 -11.62 20.10 0.21
CA SER A 49 -10.64 21.12 0.61
C SER A 49 -9.75 20.59 1.73
N TYR A 50 -8.44 20.77 1.59
CA TYR A 50 -7.46 20.54 2.65
C TYR A 50 -6.96 21.84 3.29
N ALA A 51 -7.62 22.96 2.97
CA ALA A 51 -7.33 24.26 3.51
C ALA A 51 -8.59 24.93 4.08
N HIS A 52 -8.43 25.72 5.11
CA HIS A 52 -9.48 26.52 5.69
C HIS A 52 -9.24 27.98 5.33
N TYR A 53 -10.14 28.57 4.55
CA TYR A 53 -10.08 29.96 4.13
C TYR A 53 -11.05 30.83 4.93
N GLU A 54 -10.53 31.87 5.55
CA GLU A 54 -11.28 32.88 6.29
C GLU A 54 -11.34 34.19 5.48
N ALA A 55 -12.48 34.42 4.84
CA ALA A 55 -12.66 35.52 3.88
C ALA A 55 -12.48 36.90 4.52
N GLN A 56 -12.90 37.10 5.81
CA GLN A 56 -12.82 38.36 6.50
C GLN A 56 -11.36 38.82 6.71
N THR A 57 -10.48 37.90 7.04
CA THR A 57 -9.05 38.20 7.28
C THR A 57 -8.19 37.88 6.04
N ARG A 58 -8.78 37.38 4.96
CA ARG A 58 -8.09 36.87 3.79
C ARG A 58 -6.95 35.93 4.18
N THR A 59 -7.20 35.06 5.15
CA THR A 59 -6.21 34.11 5.66
C THR A 59 -6.61 32.68 5.31
N CYS A 60 -5.67 31.94 4.74
CA CYS A 60 -5.86 30.51 4.47
C CYS A 60 -4.90 29.69 5.33
N ARG A 61 -5.39 28.62 5.96
CA ARG A 61 -4.60 27.70 6.78
C ARG A 61 -4.71 26.28 6.29
N THR A 62 -3.58 25.58 6.25
CA THR A 62 -3.51 24.18 5.86
C THR A 62 -2.42 23.42 6.62
N TYR A 63 -2.17 22.19 6.22
CA TYR A 63 -1.17 21.31 6.81
C TYR A 63 0.26 21.83 6.54
N PRO A 64 1.18 21.74 7.52
CA PRO A 64 2.56 22.23 7.35
C PRO A 64 3.30 21.56 6.18
N ASN A 65 3.00 20.30 5.92
CA ASN A 65 3.67 19.52 4.87
C ASN A 65 3.05 19.70 3.48
N ALA A 66 1.93 20.44 3.36
CA ALA A 66 1.28 20.76 2.10
C ALA A 66 1.95 21.90 1.31
N LEU A 67 3.10 22.42 1.75
CA LEU A 67 3.77 23.56 1.12
C LEU A 67 3.98 23.35 -0.39
N HIS A 68 4.45 22.18 -0.79
CA HIS A 68 4.67 21.84 -2.20
C HIS A 68 3.39 21.92 -3.05
N LEU A 69 2.21 21.62 -2.46
CA LEU A 69 0.92 21.74 -3.12
C LEU A 69 0.48 23.20 -3.24
N VAL A 70 0.75 24.02 -2.22
CA VAL A 70 0.52 25.48 -2.25
C VAL A 70 1.38 26.11 -3.33
N GLU A 71 2.66 25.78 -3.41
CA GLU A 71 3.56 26.26 -4.46
C GLU A 71 3.10 25.82 -5.85
N ALA A 72 2.63 24.59 -6.00
CA ALA A 72 2.12 24.10 -7.27
C ALA A 72 0.84 24.83 -7.70
N ALA A 73 -0.06 25.11 -6.75
CA ALA A 73 -1.27 25.89 -7.00
C ALA A 73 -0.94 27.34 -7.39
N ALA A 74 -0.05 27.98 -6.65
CA ALA A 74 0.41 29.34 -6.93
C ALA A 74 1.07 29.46 -8.32
N ARG A 75 1.95 28.52 -8.68
CA ARG A 75 2.54 28.46 -10.04
C ARG A 75 1.50 28.38 -11.12
N ARG A 76 0.46 27.56 -10.97
CA ARG A 76 -0.65 27.43 -11.96
C ARG A 76 -1.43 28.73 -12.11
N LEU A 77 -1.52 29.53 -11.05
CA LEU A 77 -2.21 30.82 -11.04
C LEU A 77 -1.28 32.01 -11.32
N ASN A 78 0.00 31.77 -11.66
CA ASN A 78 1.02 32.79 -11.85
C ASN A 78 1.18 33.74 -10.65
N LEU A 79 1.03 33.22 -9.43
CA LEU A 79 1.18 33.96 -8.19
C LEU A 79 2.58 33.77 -7.61
N ALA A 80 3.19 34.88 -7.13
CA ALA A 80 4.44 34.86 -6.40
C ALA A 80 4.17 34.63 -4.91
N LEU A 81 4.97 33.77 -4.26
CA LEU A 81 4.89 33.52 -2.82
C LEU A 81 6.17 34.00 -2.12
N GLU A 82 6.02 34.64 -0.96
CA GLU A 82 7.11 34.92 -0.02
C GLU A 82 7.03 33.90 1.13
N ILE A 83 7.89 32.87 1.09
CA ILE A 83 7.82 31.74 2.02
C ILE A 83 8.79 31.95 3.18
N LYS A 84 8.25 31.92 4.41
CA LYS A 84 9.03 31.88 5.66
C LYS A 84 8.81 30.53 6.36
N ASP A 85 9.70 29.57 6.10
CA ASP A 85 9.67 28.27 6.78
C ASP A 85 10.39 28.38 8.13
N GLN A 86 9.61 28.32 9.20
CA GLN A 86 10.08 28.45 10.60
C GLN A 86 10.17 27.08 11.29
N ARG A 87 10.04 25.98 10.56
CA ARG A 87 10.11 24.64 11.13
C ARG A 87 11.54 24.32 11.56
N LEU A 88 11.72 24.11 12.85
CA LEU A 88 12.97 23.59 13.39
C LEU A 88 12.98 22.06 13.20
N ARG A 89 13.82 21.59 12.28
CA ARG A 89 14.03 20.18 12.02
C ARG A 89 15.47 19.81 12.41
N PRO A 90 15.67 19.11 13.53
CA PRO A 90 16.99 18.59 13.89
C PRO A 90 17.53 17.69 12.78
N PRO A 91 18.86 17.66 12.55
CA PRO A 91 19.44 16.80 11.55
C PRO A 91 19.15 15.33 11.87
N LEU A 92 18.94 14.55 10.81
CA LEU A 92 18.85 13.10 10.88
C LEU A 92 20.28 12.53 10.83
N ASP A 93 20.59 11.62 11.72
CA ASP A 93 21.93 11.09 11.89
C ASP A 93 22.05 9.69 11.22
N LEU A 94 22.40 9.69 9.94
CA LEU A 94 22.58 8.46 9.18
C LEU A 94 23.77 7.62 9.69
N SER A 95 24.75 8.20 10.39
CA SER A 95 25.89 7.46 10.93
C SER A 95 25.51 6.40 11.98
N ARG A 96 24.30 6.51 12.54
CA ARG A 96 23.75 5.50 13.47
C ARG A 96 23.19 4.26 12.78
N VAL A 97 23.18 4.26 11.44
CA VAL A 97 22.68 3.15 10.63
C VAL A 97 23.87 2.46 9.99
N ASN A 98 24.13 1.23 10.38
CA ASN A 98 25.18 0.42 9.75
C ASN A 98 24.67 -0.10 8.41
N GLN A 99 25.26 0.37 7.31
CA GLN A 99 24.86 0.01 5.95
C GLN A 99 24.81 -1.52 5.73
N ALA A 100 25.75 -2.26 6.33
CA ALA A 100 25.83 -3.71 6.15
C ALA A 100 24.62 -4.49 6.72
N GLU A 101 23.84 -3.87 7.61
CA GLU A 101 22.62 -4.47 8.20
C GLU A 101 21.39 -4.29 7.31
N TYR A 102 21.48 -3.49 6.24
CA TYR A 102 20.34 -3.10 5.42
C TYR A 102 20.51 -3.54 3.97
N PRO A 103 19.45 -4.04 3.31
CA PRO A 103 19.44 -4.15 1.86
C PRO A 103 19.75 -2.78 1.22
N ALA A 104 20.46 -2.79 0.09
CA ALA A 104 20.90 -1.56 -0.58
C ALA A 104 19.76 -0.57 -0.83
N VAL A 105 18.60 -1.04 -1.28
CA VAL A 105 17.40 -0.22 -1.52
C VAL A 105 16.87 0.43 -0.23
N CYS A 106 16.91 -0.30 0.90
CA CYS A 106 16.51 0.27 2.19
C CYS A 106 17.47 1.36 2.63
N TYR A 107 18.78 1.11 2.52
CA TYR A 107 19.80 2.08 2.89
C TYR A 107 19.71 3.33 2.02
N GLN A 108 19.54 3.17 0.71
CA GLN A 108 19.34 4.28 -0.23
C GLN A 108 18.11 5.13 0.12
N ALA A 109 17.00 4.50 0.53
CA ALA A 109 15.82 5.23 1.00
C ALA A 109 16.11 6.05 2.27
N LEU A 110 16.92 5.50 3.20
CA LEU A 110 17.36 6.23 4.39
C LEU A 110 18.28 7.40 4.04
N GLU A 111 19.18 7.25 3.07
CA GLU A 111 20.02 8.35 2.55
C GLU A 111 19.18 9.48 1.97
N VAL A 112 18.18 9.16 1.15
CA VAL A 112 17.25 10.16 0.58
C VAL A 112 16.51 10.92 1.67
N VAL A 113 15.99 10.21 2.68
CA VAL A 113 15.30 10.84 3.82
C VAL A 113 16.26 11.73 4.61
N ALA A 114 17.49 11.26 4.87
CA ALA A 114 18.51 12.03 5.60
C ALA A 114 18.92 13.29 4.87
N GLN A 115 19.11 13.21 3.54
CA GLN A 115 19.45 14.35 2.69
C GLN A 115 18.30 15.36 2.57
N ALA A 116 17.08 14.89 2.39
CA ALA A 116 15.90 15.73 2.26
C ALA A 116 15.63 16.53 3.53
N ARG A 117 15.98 16.00 4.70
CA ARG A 117 15.65 16.59 6.02
C ARG A 117 14.20 17.07 6.12
N SER A 118 13.30 16.33 5.49
CA SER A 118 11.90 16.70 5.38
C SER A 118 10.98 15.51 5.67
N SER A 119 9.72 15.83 5.94
CA SER A 119 8.64 14.86 5.90
C SER A 119 8.34 14.48 4.45
N GLY A 120 7.76 13.31 4.22
CA GLY A 120 7.36 12.89 2.89
C GLY A 120 6.87 11.45 2.81
N ILE A 121 6.52 11.03 1.61
CA ILE A 121 6.10 9.67 1.32
C ILE A 121 7.28 8.92 0.72
N VAL A 122 7.76 7.89 1.39
CA VAL A 122 8.80 7.00 0.89
C VAL A 122 8.14 5.89 0.08
N VAL A 123 8.21 6.04 -1.23
CA VAL A 123 7.71 5.02 -2.16
C VAL A 123 8.80 3.96 -2.33
N ARG A 124 8.47 2.72 -2.07
CA ARG A 124 9.41 1.62 -2.11
C ARG A 124 8.77 0.38 -2.74
N PRO A 125 9.54 -0.46 -3.39
CA PRO A 125 9.04 -1.72 -3.88
C PRO A 125 8.50 -2.63 -2.74
N ALA A 126 7.49 -3.43 -3.02
CA ALA A 126 6.97 -4.40 -2.06
C ALA A 126 8.05 -5.46 -1.73
N GLY A 127 8.16 -5.83 -0.45
CA GLY A 127 9.09 -6.89 -0.06
C GLY A 127 10.49 -6.44 0.34
N VAL A 128 10.83 -5.17 0.25
CA VAL A 128 12.18 -4.62 0.51
C VAL A 128 12.44 -4.36 2.00
N GLY A 129 11.81 -5.08 2.92
CA GLY A 129 12.13 -4.95 4.34
C GLY A 129 11.61 -3.65 5.00
N THR A 130 10.29 -3.42 4.95
CA THR A 130 9.64 -2.25 5.61
C THR A 130 10.05 -2.14 7.07
N THR A 131 10.07 -3.26 7.77
CA THR A 131 10.43 -3.32 9.17
C THR A 131 11.87 -2.80 9.41
N LEU A 132 12.82 -3.18 8.54
CA LEU A 132 14.18 -2.66 8.60
C LEU A 132 14.22 -1.15 8.31
N LEU A 133 13.46 -0.69 7.31
CA LEU A 133 13.37 0.74 7.01
C LEU A 133 12.82 1.53 8.21
N VAL A 134 11.78 1.02 8.88
CA VAL A 134 11.27 1.62 10.13
C VAL A 134 12.36 1.69 11.19
N CYS A 135 13.12 0.59 11.40
CA CYS A 135 14.23 0.56 12.36
C CYS A 135 15.30 1.62 12.00
N GLY A 136 15.67 1.73 10.72
CA GLY A 136 16.62 2.73 10.25
C GLY A 136 16.14 4.16 10.48
N LEU A 137 14.88 4.46 10.13
CA LEU A 137 14.29 5.78 10.37
C LEU A 137 14.29 6.16 11.86
N VAL A 138 13.95 5.22 12.74
CA VAL A 138 13.97 5.44 14.19
C VAL A 138 15.42 5.68 14.69
N ARG A 139 16.40 4.93 14.19
CA ARG A 139 17.83 5.11 14.56
C ARG A 139 18.36 6.48 14.18
N MET A 140 17.94 7.03 13.03
CA MET A 140 18.37 8.36 12.58
C MET A 140 17.79 9.51 13.39
N LEU A 141 16.69 9.31 14.11
CA LEU A 141 16.04 10.36 14.90
C LEU A 141 16.82 10.70 16.16
N PRO A 142 16.72 11.97 16.66
CA PRO A 142 17.26 12.34 17.95
C PRO A 142 16.74 11.42 19.06
N ARG A 143 17.62 11.00 19.99
CA ARG A 143 17.25 10.08 21.07
C ARG A 143 16.14 10.55 22.00
N HIS A 144 15.94 11.88 22.10
CA HIS A 144 14.86 12.44 22.93
C HIS A 144 13.49 12.46 22.22
N PHE A 145 13.43 12.16 20.91
CA PHE A 145 12.17 12.17 20.18
C PHE A 145 11.27 11.02 20.61
N LYS A 146 10.02 11.35 20.92
CA LYS A 146 8.95 10.36 21.04
C LYS A 146 8.47 10.00 19.63
N VAL A 147 8.45 8.73 19.31
CA VAL A 147 8.16 8.22 17.95
C VAL A 147 6.88 7.40 17.97
N LEU A 148 5.94 7.71 17.09
CA LEU A 148 4.77 6.89 16.81
C LEU A 148 5.00 6.11 15.52
N VAL A 149 4.85 4.80 15.57
CA VAL A 149 4.86 3.91 14.40
C VAL A 149 3.48 3.30 14.26
N THR A 150 2.86 3.50 13.10
CA THR A 150 1.53 2.95 12.83
C THR A 150 1.55 2.06 11.61
N THR A 151 0.72 1.02 11.63
CA THR A 151 0.46 0.13 10.50
C THR A 151 -1.02 -0.24 10.45
N ASP A 152 -1.50 -0.80 9.36
CA ASP A 152 -2.91 -1.14 9.21
C ASP A 152 -3.32 -2.42 9.97
N GLU A 153 -2.39 -3.39 10.12
CA GLU A 153 -2.68 -4.68 10.75
C GLU A 153 -2.03 -4.86 12.13
N ILE A 154 -2.78 -5.48 13.05
CA ILE A 154 -2.29 -5.79 14.41
C ILE A 154 -1.07 -6.72 14.36
N THR A 155 -1.08 -7.71 13.46
CA THR A 155 0.05 -8.64 13.27
C THR A 155 1.31 -7.94 12.78
N ALA A 156 1.17 -6.97 11.87
CA ALA A 156 2.28 -6.14 11.42
C ALA A 156 2.82 -5.25 12.55
N ALA A 157 1.93 -4.68 13.38
CA ALA A 157 2.34 -3.93 14.57
C ALA A 157 3.16 -4.78 15.53
N GLN A 158 2.77 -6.03 15.77
CA GLN A 158 3.52 -6.97 16.61
C GLN A 158 4.90 -7.31 16.03
N GLN A 159 4.99 -7.50 14.71
CA GLN A 159 6.25 -7.79 14.02
C GLN A 159 7.20 -6.58 14.07
N ILE A 160 6.71 -5.37 13.80
CA ILE A 160 7.48 -4.13 13.88
C ILE A 160 7.95 -3.90 15.31
N HIS A 161 7.09 -4.11 16.31
CA HIS A 161 7.45 -4.00 17.72
C HIS A 161 8.59 -4.96 18.09
N ALA A 162 8.49 -6.24 17.70
CA ALA A 162 9.52 -7.24 17.99
C ALA A 162 10.86 -6.87 17.33
N ALA A 163 10.84 -6.46 16.07
CA ALA A 163 12.04 -6.06 15.36
C ALA A 163 12.68 -4.79 15.91
N LEU A 164 11.88 -3.80 16.33
CA LEU A 164 12.39 -2.61 17.01
C LEU A 164 13.01 -2.95 18.37
N ALA A 165 12.40 -3.85 19.13
CA ALA A 165 12.94 -4.29 20.42
C ALA A 165 14.27 -5.06 20.26
N GLU A 166 14.42 -5.83 19.20
CA GLU A 166 15.68 -6.50 18.85
C GLU A 166 16.75 -5.51 18.37
N ALA A 167 16.37 -4.62 17.42
CA ALA A 167 17.31 -3.67 16.84
C ALA A 167 17.74 -2.53 17.80
N LEU A 168 16.93 -2.22 18.80
CA LEU A 168 17.12 -1.11 19.75
C LEU A 168 17.00 -1.66 21.20
N SER A 169 17.80 -2.66 21.52
CA SER A 169 17.73 -3.41 22.79
C SER A 169 17.89 -2.53 24.06
N GLU A 170 18.52 -1.37 23.92
CA GLU A 170 18.69 -0.39 25.02
C GLU A 170 17.44 0.48 25.24
N GLU A 171 16.45 0.41 24.33
CA GLU A 171 15.28 1.28 24.33
C GLU A 171 14.03 0.50 24.74
N LYS A 172 13.18 1.12 25.56
CA LYS A 172 11.86 0.54 25.84
C LYS A 172 10.91 0.84 24.70
N ILE A 173 10.59 -0.18 23.89
CA ILE A 173 9.61 -0.11 22.83
C ILE A 173 8.22 -0.36 23.41
N GLY A 174 7.30 0.57 23.22
CA GLY A 174 5.90 0.44 23.61
C GLY A 174 5.06 -0.16 22.49
N ILE A 175 3.94 -0.75 22.86
CA ILE A 175 2.94 -1.26 21.91
C ILE A 175 1.54 -0.96 22.43
N HIS A 176 0.64 -0.54 21.53
CA HIS A 176 -0.77 -0.36 21.85
C HIS A 176 -1.63 -1.05 20.79
N ILE A 177 -2.18 -2.18 21.15
CA ILE A 177 -3.07 -3.02 20.32
C ILE A 177 -4.17 -3.59 21.22
N PRO A 178 -5.27 -4.14 20.69
CA PRO A 178 -6.31 -4.76 21.51
C PRO A 178 -5.73 -5.76 22.51
N ARG A 179 -6.09 -5.58 23.79
CA ARG A 179 -5.67 -6.41 24.94
C ARG A 179 -4.19 -6.31 25.33
N ARG A 180 -3.40 -5.42 24.72
CA ARG A 180 -2.01 -5.20 25.11
C ARG A 180 -1.66 -3.71 24.96
N SER A 181 -1.28 -3.07 26.06
CA SER A 181 -0.83 -1.68 26.08
C SER A 181 0.39 -1.54 26.99
N GLU A 182 1.52 -1.21 26.40
CA GLU A 182 2.81 -1.02 27.09
C GLU A 182 3.41 0.31 26.65
N ARG A 183 3.93 1.11 27.58
CA ARG A 183 4.52 2.41 27.28
C ARG A 183 5.98 2.30 26.87
N GLY A 184 6.39 3.13 25.93
CA GLY A 184 7.77 3.33 25.51
C GLY A 184 7.97 4.67 24.80
N ARG A 185 9.20 5.11 24.65
CA ARG A 185 9.53 6.31 23.86
C ARG A 185 9.12 6.12 22.39
N ILE A 186 9.27 4.92 21.89
CA ILE A 186 8.82 4.48 20.58
C ILE A 186 7.55 3.65 20.79
N MET A 187 6.42 4.12 20.28
CA MET A 187 5.12 3.46 20.38
C MET A 187 4.74 2.86 19.04
N VAL A 188 4.40 1.58 19.02
CA VAL A 188 3.89 0.88 17.85
C VAL A 188 2.40 0.61 18.04
N THR A 189 1.59 0.91 17.02
CA THR A 189 0.15 0.68 17.10
C THR A 189 -0.43 0.42 15.70
N HIS A 190 -1.71 0.07 15.63
CA HIS A 190 -2.45 0.00 14.37
C HIS A 190 -3.28 1.28 14.15
N LEU A 191 -3.58 1.59 12.89
CA LEU A 191 -4.20 2.86 12.50
C LEU A 191 -5.54 3.13 13.18
N ASP A 192 -6.37 2.10 13.41
CA ASP A 192 -7.67 2.29 14.04
C ASP A 192 -7.58 2.60 15.55
N ALA A 193 -6.41 2.35 16.18
CA ALA A 193 -6.16 2.75 17.56
C ALA A 193 -5.74 4.23 17.71
N LEU A 194 -5.53 4.98 16.63
CA LEU A 194 -5.21 6.41 16.70
C LEU A 194 -6.27 7.22 17.45
N LYS A 195 -7.54 6.81 17.40
CA LYS A 195 -8.63 7.42 18.16
C LYS A 195 -8.37 7.42 19.67
N ASP A 196 -7.73 6.38 20.19
CA ASP A 196 -7.47 6.21 21.63
C ASP A 196 -6.43 7.24 22.11
N PHE A 197 -5.54 7.68 21.22
CA PHE A 197 -4.54 8.73 21.49
C PHE A 197 -5.12 10.16 21.40
N VAL A 198 -6.21 10.35 20.65
CA VAL A 198 -6.87 11.67 20.52
C VAL A 198 -7.63 12.03 21.79
N GLN A 199 -8.34 11.07 22.36
CA GLN A 199 -9.17 11.30 23.53
C GLN A 199 -8.35 11.48 24.80
N GLY A 200 -7.04 11.16 24.74
CA GLY A 200 -6.15 11.29 25.90
C GLY A 200 -6.60 10.40 27.07
N ASP A 201 -7.27 9.29 26.75
CA ASP A 201 -7.84 8.41 27.75
C ASP A 201 -6.73 7.78 28.60
N LEU A 202 -6.68 8.15 29.86
CA LEU A 202 -5.72 7.67 30.85
C LEU A 202 -5.72 6.12 30.96
N ALA A 203 -6.84 5.49 30.59
CA ALA A 203 -7.00 4.03 30.58
C ALA A 203 -6.05 3.31 29.61
N TYR A 204 -5.62 3.98 28.51
CA TYR A 204 -4.78 3.37 27.47
C TYR A 204 -3.34 3.89 27.44
N GLY A 205 -2.82 4.30 28.57
CA GLY A 205 -1.41 4.66 28.66
C GLY A 205 -1.12 6.17 28.61
N GLY A 206 -2.13 7.05 28.43
CA GLY A 206 -2.02 8.49 28.65
C GLY A 206 -1.10 9.26 27.70
N TYR A 207 -0.85 8.74 26.48
CA TYR A 207 -0.19 9.51 25.42
C TYR A 207 -1.22 10.26 24.59
N ALA A 208 -1.00 11.56 24.41
CA ALA A 208 -1.72 12.31 23.40
C ALA A 208 -0.90 12.35 22.10
N LEU A 209 -1.55 12.38 20.93
CA LEU A 209 -0.85 12.46 19.63
C LEU A 209 0.14 13.62 19.57
N ARG A 210 -0.19 14.75 20.19
CA ARG A 210 0.66 15.96 20.26
C ARG A 210 2.02 15.76 20.96
N GLU A 211 2.19 14.66 21.72
CA GLU A 211 3.44 14.37 22.42
C GLU A 211 4.49 13.69 21.54
N PHE A 212 4.08 13.15 20.39
CA PHE A 212 5.02 12.53 19.50
C PHE A 212 5.71 13.57 18.59
N ASP A 213 7.02 13.42 18.47
CA ASP A 213 7.88 14.30 17.67
C ASP A 213 8.04 13.76 16.25
N ALA A 214 7.92 12.47 16.06
CA ALA A 214 7.97 11.82 14.75
C ALA A 214 6.85 10.78 14.58
N TRP A 215 6.37 10.66 13.35
CA TRP A 215 5.39 9.67 12.94
C TRP A 215 5.88 8.89 11.72
N ILE A 216 5.92 7.58 11.82
CA ILE A 216 6.20 6.66 10.72
C ILE A 216 4.92 5.85 10.49
N CYS A 217 4.30 6.02 9.33
CA CYS A 217 3.08 5.32 8.96
C CYS A 217 3.37 4.29 7.87
N ASP A 218 3.39 3.02 8.25
CA ASP A 218 3.49 1.93 7.29
C ASP A 218 2.14 1.70 6.60
N GLU A 219 2.19 1.32 5.31
CA GLU A 219 1.03 1.19 4.42
C GLU A 219 0.16 2.45 4.39
N VAL A 220 0.82 3.62 4.24
CA VAL A 220 0.18 4.94 4.30
C VAL A 220 -1.00 5.10 3.32
N HIS A 221 -1.04 4.33 2.24
CA HIS A 221 -2.17 4.32 1.32
C HIS A 221 -3.49 3.88 1.97
N ARG A 222 -3.43 3.24 3.16
CA ARG A 222 -4.61 2.86 3.97
C ARG A 222 -5.12 3.99 4.85
N LEU A 223 -4.32 5.02 5.09
CA LEU A 223 -4.67 6.12 5.99
C LEU A 223 -5.92 6.92 5.57
N PRO A 224 -6.17 7.22 4.28
CA PRO A 224 -7.30 8.05 3.86
C PRO A 224 -8.67 7.36 4.03
N ALA A 225 -8.99 6.92 5.24
CA ALA A 225 -10.34 6.46 5.59
C ALA A 225 -11.10 7.60 6.30
N PRO A 226 -12.40 7.79 6.02
CA PRO A 226 -13.20 8.87 6.64
C PRO A 226 -13.13 8.90 8.17
N SER A 227 -13.07 7.74 8.81
CA SER A 227 -12.96 7.59 10.26
C SER A 227 -11.62 8.06 10.84
N ARG A 228 -10.58 8.20 10.01
CA ARG A 228 -9.21 8.55 10.42
C ARG A 228 -8.88 10.03 10.21
N ILE A 229 -9.61 10.72 9.34
CA ILE A 229 -9.38 12.14 9.00
C ILE A 229 -9.38 13.07 10.25
N PRO A 230 -10.31 12.93 11.23
CA PRO A 230 -10.32 13.79 12.40
C PRO A 230 -9.02 13.76 13.22
N PHE A 231 -8.30 12.62 13.22
CA PHE A 231 -7.05 12.48 13.96
C PHE A 231 -5.91 13.23 13.29
N LEU A 232 -5.93 13.28 11.96
CA LEU A 232 -4.91 13.99 11.18
C LEU A 232 -4.89 15.49 11.46
N ASN A 233 -6.02 16.07 11.83
CA ASN A 233 -6.12 17.49 12.17
C ASN A 233 -5.43 17.85 13.50
N GLN A 234 -5.24 16.87 14.37
CA GLN A 234 -4.67 17.07 15.71
C GLN A 234 -3.21 16.65 15.81
N PHE A 235 -2.69 15.96 14.78
CA PHE A 235 -1.35 15.41 14.80
C PHE A 235 -0.37 16.23 13.94
N ARG A 236 0.63 16.81 14.58
CA ARG A 236 1.62 17.71 13.93
C ARG A 236 3.04 17.40 14.42
N PRO A 237 3.58 16.20 14.08
CA PRO A 237 4.94 15.86 14.45
C PRO A 237 5.96 16.71 13.67
N THR A 238 7.20 16.78 14.16
CA THR A 238 8.33 17.44 13.46
C THR A 238 8.68 16.71 12.18
N TYR A 239 8.70 15.36 12.23
CA TYR A 239 8.89 14.50 11.09
C TYR A 239 7.70 13.56 10.91
N CYS A 240 7.33 13.35 9.65
CA CYS A 240 6.19 12.56 9.27
C CYS A 240 6.56 11.78 7.99
N TRP A 241 6.68 10.46 8.07
CA TRP A 241 7.00 9.62 6.92
C TRP A 241 5.92 8.58 6.69
N GLY A 242 5.36 8.62 5.47
CA GLY A 242 4.46 7.58 4.99
C GLY A 242 5.24 6.57 4.16
N LEU A 243 5.14 5.29 4.47
CA LEU A 243 5.79 4.21 3.71
C LEU A 243 4.73 3.49 2.89
N THR A 244 4.98 3.28 1.60
CA THR A 244 4.06 2.53 0.75
C THR A 244 4.75 1.96 -0.48
N ALA A 245 4.28 0.81 -0.94
CA ALA A 245 4.62 0.29 -2.27
C ALA A 245 3.64 0.79 -3.34
N THR A 246 2.48 1.31 -2.95
CA THR A 246 1.39 1.73 -3.83
C THR A 246 0.93 3.13 -3.47
N PRO A 247 1.61 4.17 -3.98
CA PRO A 247 1.30 5.54 -3.61
C PRO A 247 -0.07 6.01 -4.14
N VAL A 248 -0.58 5.38 -5.20
CA VAL A 248 -1.81 5.79 -5.89
C VAL A 248 -3.00 4.90 -5.52
N ARG A 249 -4.14 5.50 -5.24
CA ARG A 249 -5.42 4.83 -5.00
C ARG A 249 -6.40 5.13 -6.13
N ALA A 250 -7.26 4.17 -6.43
CA ALA A 250 -8.26 4.34 -7.50
C ALA A 250 -9.32 5.42 -7.19
N ASP A 251 -9.54 5.72 -5.91
CA ASP A 251 -10.49 6.75 -5.45
C ASP A 251 -9.86 8.14 -5.30
N ASN A 252 -8.60 8.32 -5.71
CA ASN A 252 -7.79 9.54 -5.56
C ASN A 252 -7.61 10.03 -4.11
N SER A 253 -8.07 9.29 -3.12
CA SER A 253 -7.90 9.70 -1.71
C SER A 253 -6.44 9.70 -1.25
N HIS A 254 -5.52 9.11 -2.04
CA HIS A 254 -4.08 9.14 -1.79
C HIS A 254 -3.49 10.56 -1.80
N GLU A 255 -4.16 11.53 -2.43
CA GLU A 255 -3.73 12.93 -2.40
C GLU A 255 -3.70 13.50 -0.98
N LEU A 256 -4.58 13.02 -0.09
CA LEU A 256 -4.54 13.37 1.33
C LEU A 256 -3.21 12.98 1.99
N ASN A 257 -2.57 11.89 1.55
CA ASN A 257 -1.27 11.52 2.07
C ASN A 257 -0.20 12.57 1.73
N SER A 258 -0.24 13.14 0.53
CA SER A 258 0.66 14.24 0.14
C SER A 258 0.41 15.51 0.95
N VAL A 259 -0.84 15.77 1.32
CA VAL A 259 -1.19 16.89 2.21
C VAL A 259 -0.59 16.69 3.60
N VAL A 260 -0.71 15.49 4.16
CA VAL A 260 -0.34 15.19 5.57
C VAL A 260 1.17 14.95 5.71
N PHE A 261 1.75 14.14 4.82
CA PHE A 261 3.16 13.71 4.91
C PHE A 261 4.10 14.62 4.10
N GLY A 262 3.62 15.24 3.05
CA GLY A 262 4.45 15.99 2.11
C GLY A 262 4.68 15.24 0.79
N PRO A 263 5.64 15.70 -0.03
CA PRO A 263 5.90 15.11 -1.35
C PRO A 263 6.47 13.70 -1.26
N ALA A 264 6.41 12.98 -2.37
CA ALA A 264 7.13 11.73 -2.52
C ALA A 264 8.64 11.98 -2.42
N LEU A 265 9.31 11.22 -1.55
CA LEU A 265 10.75 11.18 -1.40
C LEU A 265 11.27 10.01 -2.24
N LEU A 266 11.90 10.33 -3.37
CA LEU A 266 12.39 9.38 -4.35
C LEU A 266 13.91 9.52 -4.46
N ALA A 267 14.61 8.41 -4.60
CA ALA A 267 16.01 8.46 -5.02
C ALA A 267 16.09 9.02 -6.44
N LYS A 268 16.98 9.98 -6.67
CA LYS A 268 17.26 10.47 -8.04
C LYS A 268 18.21 9.50 -8.71
N SER A 269 17.84 8.98 -9.88
CA SER A 269 18.77 8.36 -10.79
C SER A 269 19.71 9.41 -11.41
N SER A 270 20.86 8.99 -11.91
CA SER A 270 21.88 9.86 -12.54
C SER A 270 21.37 10.62 -13.78
N ASP A 271 20.29 10.19 -14.38
CA ASP A 271 19.59 10.84 -15.53
C ASP A 271 18.45 11.77 -15.11
N GLY A 272 18.21 11.95 -13.80
CA GLY A 272 17.13 12.78 -13.26
C GLY A 272 15.76 12.12 -13.23
N THR A 273 15.62 10.88 -13.68
CA THR A 273 14.41 10.08 -13.50
C THR A 273 14.31 9.61 -12.05
N LEU A 274 13.09 9.67 -11.53
CA LEU A 274 12.80 9.35 -10.12
C LEU A 274 12.48 7.86 -10.02
N GLU A 275 13.49 7.02 -9.98
CA GLU A 275 13.34 5.58 -9.77
C GLU A 275 14.16 5.12 -8.56
N ILE A 276 13.52 4.35 -7.67
CA ILE A 276 14.25 3.47 -6.77
C ILE A 276 14.60 2.24 -7.61
N GLN A 277 15.73 2.28 -8.32
CA GLN A 277 16.18 1.12 -9.10
C GLN A 277 16.61 0.00 -8.15
N ALA A 278 16.03 -1.18 -8.34
CA ALA A 278 16.65 -2.40 -7.87
C ALA A 278 17.92 -2.60 -8.71
N GLY A 279 19.08 -2.48 -8.08
CA GLY A 279 20.36 -2.68 -8.76
C GLY A 279 20.46 -4.09 -9.36
N ASP A 280 20.99 -4.18 -10.58
CA ASP A 280 21.32 -5.44 -11.21
C ASP A 280 22.32 -6.22 -10.32
N GLY A 281 21.88 -7.35 -9.78
CA GLY A 281 22.72 -8.33 -9.09
C GLY A 281 22.76 -8.29 -7.57
N GLU A 282 22.16 -7.33 -6.89
CA GLU A 282 21.99 -7.33 -5.43
C GLU A 282 20.60 -7.88 -5.02
N LYS A 283 20.45 -8.35 -3.78
CA LYS A 283 19.24 -8.93 -3.17
C LYS A 283 18.00 -7.99 -3.28
N GLY A 284 17.68 -7.55 -4.49
CA GLY A 284 16.61 -6.68 -4.88
C GLY A 284 15.39 -7.50 -5.30
N ILE A 285 14.27 -6.83 -5.52
CA ILE A 285 13.05 -7.45 -6.03
C ILE A 285 13.36 -8.09 -7.36
N VAL A 286 13.35 -9.42 -7.39
CA VAL A 286 13.42 -10.15 -8.65
C VAL A 286 12.13 -9.86 -9.41
N PRO A 287 12.18 -9.37 -10.67
CA PRO A 287 10.97 -9.18 -11.46
C PRO A 287 10.16 -10.46 -11.50
N LEU A 288 8.87 -10.38 -11.15
CA LEU A 288 7.99 -11.53 -11.21
C LEU A 288 7.64 -11.84 -12.65
N ARG A 289 7.50 -13.14 -12.94
CA ARG A 289 6.80 -13.59 -14.12
C ARG A 289 5.33 -13.79 -13.80
N VAL A 290 4.48 -13.08 -14.53
CA VAL A 290 3.04 -13.16 -14.43
C VAL A 290 2.50 -13.99 -15.57
N PHE A 291 1.79 -15.06 -15.24
CA PHE A 291 1.07 -15.87 -16.23
C PHE A 291 -0.42 -15.62 -16.09
N VAL A 292 -1.04 -15.18 -17.17
CA VAL A 292 -2.46 -14.84 -17.21
C VAL A 292 -3.24 -15.99 -17.81
N PHE A 293 -4.16 -16.57 -17.03
CA PHE A 293 -5.05 -17.64 -17.47
C PHE A 293 -6.46 -17.09 -17.72
N PRO A 294 -7.14 -17.52 -18.79
CA PRO A 294 -8.50 -17.10 -19.08
C PRO A 294 -9.48 -17.74 -18.09
N LEU A 295 -10.36 -16.95 -17.52
CA LEU A 295 -11.52 -17.43 -16.80
C LEU A 295 -12.77 -17.16 -17.63
N VAL A 296 -13.25 -18.20 -18.31
CA VAL A 296 -14.43 -18.13 -19.18
C VAL A 296 -15.69 -18.36 -18.35
N THR A 297 -16.78 -17.69 -18.69
CA THR A 297 -18.12 -17.96 -18.18
C THR A 297 -18.95 -18.71 -19.24
N SER A 298 -19.94 -19.48 -18.83
CA SER A 298 -20.78 -20.25 -19.76
C SER A 298 -21.57 -19.39 -20.76
N ARG A 299 -21.75 -18.12 -20.41
CA ARG A 299 -22.37 -17.06 -21.22
C ARG A 299 -21.81 -15.71 -20.77
N PRO A 300 -21.86 -14.69 -21.64
CA PRO A 300 -21.55 -13.32 -21.22
C PRO A 300 -22.42 -12.89 -20.04
N LEU A 301 -21.85 -12.20 -19.08
CA LEU A 301 -22.57 -11.67 -17.94
C LEU A 301 -23.18 -10.32 -18.33
N ALA A 302 -24.40 -10.06 -17.89
CA ALA A 302 -25.08 -8.81 -18.17
C ALA A 302 -24.34 -7.62 -17.53
N GLU A 303 -24.26 -6.50 -18.24
CA GLU A 303 -23.46 -5.33 -17.84
C GLU A 303 -24.13 -4.50 -16.73
N ASP A 304 -25.44 -4.67 -16.54
CA ASP A 304 -26.24 -4.03 -15.50
C ASP A 304 -26.13 -4.69 -14.11
N LEU A 305 -25.41 -5.82 -14.05
CA LEU A 305 -25.18 -6.50 -12.78
C LEU A 305 -24.25 -5.67 -11.88
N SER A 306 -24.59 -5.63 -10.59
CA SER A 306 -23.69 -5.06 -9.58
C SER A 306 -22.36 -5.80 -9.53
N PHE A 307 -21.30 -5.13 -9.05
CA PHE A 307 -19.99 -5.76 -8.88
C PHE A 307 -20.05 -7.05 -8.05
N TYR A 308 -20.90 -7.09 -7.03
CA TYR A 308 -21.11 -8.29 -6.23
C TYR A 308 -21.72 -9.44 -7.03
N GLU A 309 -22.70 -9.16 -7.88
CA GLU A 309 -23.35 -10.17 -8.73
C GLU A 309 -22.40 -10.67 -9.82
N LEU A 310 -21.64 -9.76 -10.44
CA LEU A 310 -20.61 -10.10 -11.41
C LEU A 310 -19.56 -11.03 -10.79
N THR A 311 -19.00 -10.67 -9.63
CA THR A 311 -17.99 -11.50 -8.95
C THR A 311 -18.58 -12.83 -8.48
N ARG A 312 -19.84 -12.84 -8.05
CA ARG A 312 -20.55 -14.07 -7.69
C ARG A 312 -20.75 -14.99 -8.90
N ALA A 313 -21.12 -14.45 -10.05
CA ALA A 313 -21.34 -15.22 -11.27
C ALA A 313 -20.01 -15.72 -11.85
N ALA A 314 -19.00 -14.85 -11.94
CA ALA A 314 -17.72 -15.14 -12.56
C ALA A 314 -16.84 -16.09 -11.73
N TYR A 315 -16.91 -16.02 -10.41
CA TYR A 315 -16.03 -16.79 -9.52
C TYR A 315 -16.78 -17.81 -8.65
N LEU A 316 -17.82 -17.39 -7.88
CA LEU A 316 -18.47 -18.30 -6.95
C LEU A 316 -19.30 -19.40 -7.64
N LYS A 317 -20.03 -19.03 -8.68
CA LYS A 317 -20.96 -19.92 -9.39
C LYS A 317 -20.39 -20.50 -10.69
N ASN A 318 -19.18 -20.12 -11.06
CA ASN A 318 -18.55 -20.53 -12.31
C ASN A 318 -17.81 -21.87 -12.14
N PRO A 319 -18.28 -22.97 -12.76
CA PRO A 319 -17.58 -24.26 -12.70
C PRO A 319 -16.22 -24.23 -13.38
N ALA A 320 -16.02 -23.33 -14.35
CA ALA A 320 -14.74 -23.21 -15.06
C ALA A 320 -13.60 -22.79 -14.10
N LEU A 321 -13.89 -21.99 -13.07
CA LEU A 321 -12.87 -21.63 -12.08
C LEU A 321 -12.21 -22.85 -11.45
N GLY A 322 -13.01 -23.81 -11.01
CA GLY A 322 -12.50 -25.02 -10.40
C GLY A 322 -11.76 -25.91 -11.39
N ALA A 323 -12.25 -26.01 -12.62
CA ALA A 323 -11.57 -26.75 -13.67
C ALA A 323 -10.21 -26.14 -14.02
N THR A 324 -10.15 -24.81 -14.18
CA THR A 324 -8.91 -24.06 -14.42
C THR A 324 -7.91 -24.25 -13.28
N LEU A 325 -8.35 -24.11 -12.03
CA LEU A 325 -7.47 -24.29 -10.87
C LEU A 325 -6.97 -25.72 -10.72
N LYS A 326 -7.80 -26.73 -11.00
CA LYS A 326 -7.36 -28.14 -11.04
C LYS A 326 -6.32 -28.35 -12.12
N GLY A 327 -6.55 -27.82 -13.34
CA GLY A 327 -5.60 -27.88 -14.44
C GLY A 327 -4.28 -27.20 -14.11
N ILE A 328 -4.29 -26.03 -13.53
CA ILE A 328 -3.08 -25.35 -13.04
C ILE A 328 -2.39 -26.23 -11.99
N ASN A 329 -3.12 -26.68 -10.97
CA ASN A 329 -2.55 -27.43 -9.87
C ASN A 329 -1.93 -28.78 -10.28
N SER A 330 -2.50 -29.48 -11.28
CA SER A 330 -1.96 -30.75 -11.78
C SER A 330 -0.62 -30.58 -12.51
N ASN A 331 -0.30 -29.39 -12.98
CA ASN A 331 0.96 -29.05 -13.64
C ASN A 331 2.01 -28.44 -12.69
N LEU A 332 1.66 -28.19 -11.42
CA LEU A 332 2.62 -27.66 -10.45
C LEU A 332 3.42 -28.80 -9.81
N PRO A 333 4.75 -28.62 -9.62
CA PRO A 333 5.57 -29.60 -8.92
C PRO A 333 5.00 -29.91 -7.53
N GLU A 334 5.02 -31.18 -7.13
CA GLU A 334 4.50 -31.61 -5.83
C GLU A 334 5.25 -30.95 -4.67
N ALA A 335 6.55 -30.78 -4.82
CA ALA A 335 7.42 -30.14 -3.84
C ALA A 335 7.21 -28.61 -3.74
N ALA A 336 6.50 -27.98 -4.68
CA ALA A 336 6.35 -26.53 -4.71
C ALA A 336 5.46 -26.00 -3.59
N LYS A 337 5.86 -24.87 -3.01
CA LYS A 337 5.05 -24.09 -2.05
C LYS A 337 4.11 -23.18 -2.83
N VAL A 338 2.81 -23.39 -2.69
CA VAL A 338 1.76 -22.69 -3.44
C VAL A 338 0.79 -21.99 -2.52
N LEU A 339 0.53 -20.71 -2.80
CA LEU A 339 -0.48 -19.91 -2.13
C LEU A 339 -1.61 -19.57 -3.13
N VAL A 340 -2.82 -20.00 -2.85
CA VAL A 340 -4.03 -19.58 -3.58
C VAL A 340 -4.72 -18.48 -2.79
N CYS A 341 -5.00 -17.35 -3.44
CA CYS A 341 -5.65 -16.18 -2.83
C CYS A 341 -7.08 -16.04 -3.33
N ALA A 342 -8.06 -16.09 -2.44
CA ALA A 342 -9.47 -15.85 -2.72
C ALA A 342 -9.93 -14.50 -2.12
N ASP A 343 -10.86 -13.81 -2.79
CA ASP A 343 -11.38 -12.52 -2.32
C ASP A 343 -12.23 -12.62 -1.06
N THR A 344 -12.90 -13.74 -0.86
CA THR A 344 -13.86 -13.91 0.23
C THR A 344 -13.73 -15.29 0.86
N VAL A 345 -14.07 -15.38 2.15
CA VAL A 345 -14.15 -16.65 2.86
C VAL A 345 -15.08 -17.65 2.15
N ARG A 346 -16.19 -17.15 1.58
CA ARG A 346 -17.17 -17.98 0.86
C ARG A 346 -16.57 -18.60 -0.39
N LEU A 347 -15.80 -17.85 -1.17
CA LEU A 347 -15.05 -18.37 -2.31
C LEU A 347 -14.01 -19.39 -1.85
N GLY A 348 -13.26 -19.09 -0.79
CA GLY A 348 -12.29 -20.01 -0.20
C GLY A 348 -12.90 -21.36 0.21
N ILE A 349 -14.10 -21.36 0.80
CA ILE A 349 -14.82 -22.60 1.18
C ILE A 349 -15.14 -23.46 -0.08
N ILE A 350 -15.58 -22.80 -1.19
CA ILE A 350 -15.88 -23.49 -2.44
C ILE A 350 -14.61 -24.07 -3.06
N LEU A 351 -13.53 -23.27 -3.11
CA LEU A 351 -12.24 -23.70 -3.66
C LEU A 351 -11.62 -24.84 -2.86
N ARG A 352 -11.73 -24.83 -1.52
CA ARG A 352 -11.25 -25.92 -0.67
C ARG A 352 -11.89 -27.26 -1.00
N ARG A 353 -13.18 -27.27 -1.36
CA ARG A 353 -13.87 -28.52 -1.76
C ARG A 353 -13.30 -29.09 -3.06
N GLN A 354 -12.77 -28.22 -3.92
CA GLN A 354 -12.20 -28.60 -5.21
C GLN A 354 -10.70 -28.88 -5.12
N LEU A 355 -10.04 -28.29 -4.13
CA LEU A 355 -8.61 -28.43 -3.83
C LEU A 355 -8.42 -28.94 -2.40
N PRO A 356 -8.81 -30.21 -2.11
CA PRO A 356 -8.81 -30.74 -0.73
C PRO A 356 -7.43 -30.84 -0.12
N GLN A 357 -6.36 -30.90 -0.93
CA GLN A 357 -4.96 -30.91 -0.51
C GLN A 357 -4.45 -29.58 0.02
N TYR A 358 -5.23 -28.49 -0.12
CA TYR A 358 -4.85 -27.16 0.40
C TYR A 358 -5.33 -26.95 1.83
N THR A 359 -4.44 -26.51 2.70
CA THR A 359 -4.80 -26.01 4.03
C THR A 359 -5.51 -24.66 3.90
N PHE A 360 -6.75 -24.58 4.37
CA PHE A 360 -7.55 -23.35 4.24
C PHE A 360 -7.42 -22.45 5.46
N VAL A 361 -7.08 -21.19 5.23
CA VAL A 361 -6.90 -20.16 6.26
C VAL A 361 -7.69 -18.91 5.91
N HIS A 362 -8.40 -18.33 6.89
CA HIS A 362 -9.19 -17.11 6.68
C HIS A 362 -9.29 -16.24 7.94
N GLY A 363 -9.68 -14.97 7.77
CA GLY A 363 -9.68 -13.94 8.81
C GLY A 363 -10.55 -14.23 10.05
N ARG A 364 -11.57 -15.09 9.91
CA ARG A 364 -12.47 -15.44 11.03
C ARG A 364 -11.94 -16.58 11.92
N GLN A 365 -10.81 -17.19 11.56
CA GLN A 365 -10.18 -18.21 12.41
C GLN A 365 -9.36 -17.55 13.52
N LYS A 366 -9.11 -18.32 14.59
CA LYS A 366 -8.32 -17.85 15.73
C LYS A 366 -6.90 -17.46 15.29
N PRO A 367 -6.33 -16.38 15.82
CA PRO A 367 -4.99 -15.92 15.48
C PRO A 367 -3.91 -17.02 15.65
N GLU A 368 -4.03 -17.84 16.69
CA GLU A 368 -3.10 -18.91 17.00
C GLU A 368 -3.06 -19.97 15.88
N TYR A 369 -4.23 -20.36 15.36
CA TYR A 369 -4.30 -21.28 14.22
C TYR A 369 -3.65 -20.69 12.96
N ARG A 370 -3.89 -19.41 12.70
CA ARG A 370 -3.29 -18.74 11.54
C ARG A 370 -1.77 -18.66 11.63
N GLN A 371 -1.24 -18.42 12.84
CA GLN A 371 0.20 -18.41 13.11
C GLN A 371 0.81 -19.82 13.00
N ASP A 372 0.11 -20.85 13.48
CA ASP A 372 0.56 -22.24 13.35
C ASP A 372 0.68 -22.65 11.87
N VAL A 373 -0.35 -22.36 11.06
CA VAL A 373 -0.31 -22.65 9.63
C VAL A 373 0.85 -21.92 8.93
N LEU A 374 1.10 -20.66 9.30
CA LEU A 374 2.23 -19.89 8.76
C LEU A 374 3.58 -20.51 9.14
N LYS A 375 3.74 -20.91 10.41
CA LYS A 375 4.94 -21.58 10.91
C LYS A 375 5.20 -22.89 10.16
N ARG A 376 4.18 -23.71 9.98
CA ARG A 376 4.26 -24.99 9.26
C ARG A 376 4.57 -24.80 7.77
N LEU A 377 4.03 -23.74 7.14
CA LEU A 377 4.36 -23.39 5.75
C LEU A 377 5.83 -22.97 5.63
N ARG A 378 6.34 -22.17 6.57
CA ARG A 378 7.76 -21.77 6.62
C ARG A 378 8.66 -23.00 6.80
N ALA A 379 8.32 -23.89 7.71
CA ALA A 379 9.05 -25.13 7.95
C ALA A 379 8.98 -26.14 6.79
N GLY A 380 8.08 -25.90 5.79
CA GLY A 380 7.87 -26.82 4.68
C GLY A 380 7.06 -28.08 5.03
N GLU A 381 6.45 -28.11 6.23
CA GLU A 381 5.57 -29.21 6.67
C GLU A 381 4.27 -29.24 5.86
N ILE A 382 3.78 -28.06 5.49
CA ILE A 382 2.69 -27.90 4.53
C ILE A 382 3.19 -27.05 3.35
N ARG A 383 2.74 -27.37 2.15
CA ARG A 383 3.18 -26.70 0.92
C ARG A 383 2.06 -26.07 0.13
N ARG A 384 0.83 -26.41 0.39
CA ARG A 384 -0.38 -25.97 -0.32
C ARG A 384 -1.29 -25.24 0.64
N VAL A 385 -1.43 -23.92 0.47
CA VAL A 385 -2.28 -23.08 1.30
C VAL A 385 -3.25 -22.28 0.44
N LEU A 386 -4.51 -22.26 0.85
CA LEU A 386 -5.57 -21.43 0.32
C LEU A 386 -5.91 -20.37 1.37
N CYS A 387 -5.80 -19.09 1.06
CA CYS A 387 -6.14 -18.02 1.97
C CYS A 387 -7.32 -17.17 1.45
N ALA A 388 -8.13 -16.65 2.39
CA ALA A 388 -9.21 -15.72 2.08
C ALA A 388 -9.28 -14.60 3.11
N ASP A 389 -9.39 -13.35 2.65
CA ASP A 389 -9.45 -12.11 3.45
C ASP A 389 -8.28 -11.93 4.44
N ILE A 390 -7.21 -12.69 4.25
CA ILE A 390 -6.00 -12.62 5.08
C ILE A 390 -4.76 -12.90 4.22
N TRP A 391 -3.59 -12.55 4.74
CA TRP A 391 -2.29 -12.72 4.09
C TRP A 391 -2.16 -11.99 2.74
N SER A 392 -3.14 -11.15 2.42
CA SER A 392 -3.04 -10.22 1.30
C SER A 392 -2.09 -9.06 1.62
N GLU A 393 -1.90 -8.78 2.92
CA GLU A 393 -1.09 -7.66 3.43
C GLU A 393 -0.43 -8.04 4.76
N GLY A 394 0.74 -7.45 5.03
CA GLY A 394 1.37 -7.48 6.36
C GLY A 394 2.01 -8.79 6.84
N ILE A 395 1.78 -9.96 6.22
CA ILE A 395 2.38 -11.22 6.67
C ILE A 395 3.50 -11.64 5.72
N ASP A 396 4.68 -11.87 6.31
CA ASP A 396 5.82 -12.42 5.61
C ASP A 396 5.65 -13.93 5.39
N VAL A 397 5.45 -14.35 4.14
CA VAL A 397 5.44 -15.75 3.71
C VAL A 397 6.65 -15.94 2.79
N PRO A 398 7.83 -16.30 3.32
CA PRO A 398 9.01 -16.53 2.51
C PRO A 398 8.86 -17.79 1.65
N ASP A 399 9.66 -17.90 0.60
CA ASP A 399 9.88 -19.09 -0.22
C ASP A 399 8.63 -19.66 -0.90
N LEU A 400 7.73 -18.81 -1.39
CA LEU A 400 6.65 -19.27 -2.26
C LEU A 400 7.17 -19.47 -3.68
N ASP A 401 6.89 -20.65 -4.25
CA ASP A 401 7.18 -20.92 -5.66
C ASP A 401 6.07 -20.38 -6.58
N TYR A 402 4.81 -20.42 -6.12
CA TYR A 402 3.66 -19.98 -6.90
C TYR A 402 2.65 -19.21 -6.03
N VAL A 403 2.13 -18.11 -6.58
CA VAL A 403 0.93 -17.43 -6.08
C VAL A 403 -0.14 -17.49 -7.14
N ILE A 404 -1.33 -17.99 -6.80
CA ILE A 404 -2.49 -18.06 -7.70
C ILE A 404 -3.52 -17.04 -7.22
N ASP A 405 -3.78 -16.02 -8.03
CA ASP A 405 -4.72 -14.95 -7.71
C ASP A 405 -6.10 -15.23 -8.32
N CYS A 406 -7.06 -15.55 -7.45
CA CYS A 406 -8.47 -15.76 -7.77
C CYS A 406 -9.31 -14.55 -7.36
N SER A 407 -8.78 -13.33 -7.48
CA SER A 407 -9.48 -12.12 -7.06
C SER A 407 -9.93 -11.25 -8.21
N ALA A 408 -11.15 -10.69 -8.10
CA ALA A 408 -11.68 -9.71 -9.02
C ALA A 408 -11.35 -8.26 -8.62
N LYS A 409 -10.91 -8.02 -7.39
CA LYS A 409 -10.68 -6.67 -6.87
C LYS A 409 -9.56 -5.94 -7.60
N ARG A 410 -9.84 -4.71 -7.99
CA ARG A 410 -8.90 -3.84 -8.73
C ARG A 410 -7.80 -3.23 -7.85
N LEU A 411 -7.91 -3.26 -6.54
CA LEU A 411 -7.06 -2.48 -5.63
C LEU A 411 -5.57 -2.82 -5.81
N PRO A 412 -4.74 -1.88 -6.28
CA PRO A 412 -3.29 -2.07 -6.41
C PRO A 412 -2.64 -2.52 -5.10
N SER A 413 -3.14 -2.00 -3.97
CA SER A 413 -2.72 -2.37 -2.62
C SER A 413 -2.84 -3.85 -2.26
N LEU A 414 -3.71 -4.60 -2.95
CA LEU A 414 -3.86 -6.05 -2.75
C LEU A 414 -2.97 -6.89 -3.66
N ILE A 415 -2.50 -6.32 -4.78
CA ILE A 415 -1.75 -7.05 -5.82
C ILE A 415 -0.27 -7.06 -5.48
N ILE A 416 0.29 -5.89 -5.18
CA ILE A 416 1.73 -5.74 -4.92
C ILE A 416 2.18 -6.54 -3.69
N PRO A 417 1.47 -6.51 -2.55
CA PRO A 417 1.79 -7.39 -1.43
C PRO A 417 1.71 -8.88 -1.77
N ARG A 418 0.73 -9.31 -2.57
CA ARG A 418 0.61 -10.70 -3.00
C ARG A 418 1.79 -11.12 -3.86
N ALA A 419 2.15 -10.30 -4.82
CA ALA A 419 3.28 -10.51 -5.71
C ALA A 419 4.62 -10.36 -4.99
N GLY A 420 4.78 -9.35 -4.13
CA GLY A 420 5.97 -9.18 -3.31
C GLY A 420 6.25 -10.35 -2.37
N ARG A 421 5.22 -11.13 -1.99
CA ARG A 421 5.39 -12.36 -1.22
C ARG A 421 5.95 -13.51 -2.05
N ALA A 422 5.51 -13.61 -3.30
CA ALA A 422 6.11 -14.55 -4.25
C ALA A 422 7.57 -14.24 -4.55
N ASN A 423 7.99 -13.00 -4.34
CA ASN A 423 9.31 -12.49 -4.71
C ASN A 423 10.35 -12.52 -3.58
N ARG A 424 9.98 -12.89 -2.35
CA ARG A 424 10.90 -12.99 -1.23
C ARG A 424 11.61 -14.33 -1.22
N ASN A 425 12.67 -14.44 -2.00
CA ASN A 425 13.57 -15.58 -1.89
C ASN A 425 14.69 -15.29 -0.90
N ALA A 426 14.69 -16.01 0.22
CA ALA A 426 15.86 -16.14 1.07
C ALA A 426 16.85 -17.05 0.35
N GLU A 427 17.89 -16.50 -0.23
CA GLU A 427 19.00 -17.20 -0.91
C GLU A 427 18.71 -17.87 -2.26
N GLY A 428 19.04 -17.15 -3.33
CA GLY A 428 19.53 -17.72 -4.59
C GLY A 428 18.54 -18.45 -5.50
N GLN A 429 18.01 -17.78 -6.53
CA GLN A 429 17.73 -18.30 -7.87
C GLN A 429 16.40 -18.99 -8.20
N ARG A 430 15.41 -19.16 -7.34
CA ARG A 430 14.09 -19.58 -7.80
C ARG A 430 13.19 -18.37 -8.00
N ARG A 431 12.85 -18.06 -9.26
CA ARG A 431 11.87 -17.02 -9.61
C ARG A 431 10.48 -17.51 -9.23
N SER A 432 9.85 -16.90 -8.28
CA SER A 432 8.45 -17.16 -7.95
C SER A 432 7.55 -16.76 -9.12
N LEU A 433 6.51 -17.55 -9.40
CA LEU A 433 5.57 -17.30 -10.48
C LEU A 433 4.23 -16.81 -9.91
N TYR A 434 3.69 -15.77 -10.55
CA TYR A 434 2.38 -15.23 -10.24
C TYR A 434 1.37 -15.64 -11.31
N LEU A 435 0.36 -16.40 -10.93
CA LEU A 435 -0.66 -16.91 -11.84
C LEU A 435 -1.95 -16.14 -11.61
N MET A 436 -2.40 -15.40 -12.60
CA MET A 436 -3.58 -14.53 -12.51
C MET A 436 -4.72 -15.09 -13.35
N LEU A 437 -5.93 -15.10 -12.81
CA LEU A 437 -7.14 -15.44 -13.58
C LEU A 437 -7.78 -14.17 -14.13
N LEU A 438 -7.87 -14.04 -15.44
CA LEU A 438 -8.51 -12.94 -16.15
C LEU A 438 -9.91 -13.34 -16.59
N CYS A 439 -10.94 -12.72 -16.03
CA CYS A 439 -12.33 -13.00 -16.39
C CYS A 439 -12.65 -12.45 -17.79
N LEU A 440 -13.05 -13.34 -18.69
CA LEU A 440 -13.43 -13.02 -20.07
C LEU A 440 -14.96 -12.94 -20.27
N GLY A 441 -15.76 -13.11 -19.22
CA GLY A 441 -17.22 -13.13 -19.29
C GLY A 441 -17.92 -11.82 -19.01
N SER A 442 -17.19 -10.74 -18.67
CA SER A 442 -17.72 -9.42 -18.35
C SER A 442 -16.71 -8.35 -18.71
N GLN A 443 -17.15 -7.33 -19.45
CA GLN A 443 -16.33 -6.16 -19.79
C GLN A 443 -15.78 -5.49 -18.53
N HIS A 444 -16.63 -5.32 -17.51
CA HIS A 444 -16.23 -4.68 -16.26
C HIS A 444 -15.11 -5.45 -15.53
N LEU A 445 -15.27 -6.76 -15.35
CA LEU A 445 -14.24 -7.60 -14.71
C LEU A 445 -12.98 -7.74 -15.56
N PHE A 446 -13.12 -7.77 -16.88
CA PHE A 446 -12.01 -7.76 -17.82
C PHE A 446 -11.18 -6.48 -17.67
N ASN A 447 -11.81 -5.31 -17.70
CA ASN A 447 -11.14 -4.01 -17.53
C ASN A 447 -10.43 -3.89 -16.16
N LEU A 448 -11.02 -4.44 -15.10
CA LEU A 448 -10.37 -4.52 -13.80
C LEU A 448 -9.11 -5.38 -13.84
N GLY A 449 -9.18 -6.51 -14.53
CA GLY A 449 -8.03 -7.40 -14.75
C GLY A 449 -6.92 -6.73 -15.55
N VAL A 450 -7.26 -6.07 -16.66
CA VAL A 450 -6.31 -5.30 -17.48
C VAL A 450 -5.64 -4.19 -16.67
N GLY A 451 -6.40 -3.47 -15.85
CA GLY A 451 -5.82 -2.45 -14.95
C GLY A 451 -4.83 -3.02 -13.93
N LYS A 452 -5.03 -4.28 -13.49
CA LYS A 452 -4.04 -5.00 -12.68
C LYS A 452 -2.76 -5.25 -13.46
N LEU A 453 -2.89 -5.76 -14.68
CA LEU A 453 -1.75 -6.09 -15.54
C LEU A 453 -0.92 -4.86 -15.91
N GLN A 454 -1.57 -3.74 -16.18
CA GLN A 454 -0.88 -2.46 -16.41
C GLN A 454 -0.03 -2.04 -15.21
N ASN A 455 -0.58 -2.15 -13.99
CA ASN A 455 0.18 -1.87 -12.79
C ASN A 455 1.39 -2.82 -12.61
N MET A 456 1.25 -4.10 -12.99
CA MET A 456 2.35 -5.05 -12.95
C MET A 456 3.44 -4.72 -13.99
N ASN A 457 3.04 -4.35 -15.21
CA ASN A 457 3.96 -3.88 -16.24
C ASN A 457 4.72 -2.61 -15.82
N ASN A 458 4.02 -1.65 -15.18
CA ASN A 458 4.65 -0.44 -14.65
C ASN A 458 5.67 -0.73 -13.54
N LEU A 459 5.59 -1.90 -12.90
CA LEU A 459 6.56 -2.39 -11.92
C LEU A 459 7.69 -3.21 -12.57
N GLY A 460 7.76 -3.25 -13.90
CA GLY A 460 8.78 -4.01 -14.64
C GLY A 460 8.60 -5.52 -14.62
N TRP A 461 7.37 -6.02 -14.34
CA TRP A 461 7.11 -7.46 -14.32
C TRP A 461 6.81 -8.00 -15.72
N GLU A 462 7.35 -9.18 -16.03
CA GLU A 462 7.11 -9.86 -17.30
C GLU A 462 5.72 -10.52 -17.30
N VAL A 463 4.83 -10.09 -18.19
CA VAL A 463 3.47 -10.65 -18.33
C VAL A 463 3.40 -11.56 -19.55
N SER A 464 2.97 -12.81 -19.33
CA SER A 464 2.74 -13.83 -20.37
C SER A 464 1.29 -14.30 -20.34
N TYR A 465 0.63 -14.30 -21.50
CA TYR A 465 -0.75 -14.77 -21.62
C TYR A 465 -0.78 -16.25 -21.99
N MET A 466 -1.56 -17.04 -21.23
CA MET A 466 -1.71 -18.48 -21.43
C MET A 466 -2.95 -18.83 -22.29
N PHE A 467 -3.27 -17.98 -23.25
CA PHE A 467 -4.36 -18.19 -24.19
C PHE A 467 -4.09 -17.41 -25.50
N PRO A 468 -4.61 -17.91 -26.66
CA PRO A 468 -4.41 -17.29 -27.95
C PRO A 468 -5.05 -15.91 -28.05
N ARG A 469 -4.46 -15.04 -28.87
CA ARG A 469 -4.99 -13.68 -29.11
C ARG A 469 -6.41 -13.70 -29.66
N GLU A 470 -6.71 -14.69 -30.48
CA GLU A 470 -8.04 -14.89 -31.08
C GLU A 470 -9.14 -15.01 -30.02
N VAL A 471 -8.83 -15.50 -28.82
CA VAL A 471 -9.80 -15.56 -27.72
C VAL A 471 -10.21 -14.16 -27.28
N VAL A 472 -9.29 -13.20 -27.31
CA VAL A 472 -9.57 -11.79 -26.97
C VAL A 472 -10.33 -11.10 -28.11
N ASP A 473 -9.97 -11.39 -29.36
CA ASP A 473 -10.58 -10.81 -30.55
C ASP A 473 -12.05 -11.24 -30.75
N HIS A 474 -12.46 -12.33 -30.10
CA HIS A 474 -13.84 -12.86 -30.14
C HIS A 474 -14.64 -12.56 -28.84
N LEU A 475 -14.16 -11.67 -27.99
CA LEU A 475 -14.93 -11.26 -26.80
C LEU A 475 -16.22 -10.54 -27.23
N PRO A 476 -17.35 -10.81 -26.54
CA PRO A 476 -18.66 -10.24 -26.89
C PRO A 476 -18.84 -8.79 -26.46
N PHE A 477 -17.77 -8.08 -26.18
CA PHE A 477 -17.74 -6.68 -25.71
C PHE A 477 -16.57 -5.92 -26.32
N GLU A 478 -16.64 -4.60 -26.35
CA GLU A 478 -15.56 -3.74 -26.83
C GLU A 478 -14.25 -4.01 -26.07
N GLN A 479 -13.18 -4.25 -26.83
CA GLN A 479 -11.86 -4.46 -26.26
C GLN A 479 -11.38 -3.16 -25.59
N ALA A 480 -10.83 -3.27 -24.39
CA ALA A 480 -10.05 -2.17 -23.88
C ALA A 480 -8.78 -2.03 -24.76
N PRO A 481 -8.47 -0.85 -25.32
CA PRO A 481 -7.34 -0.62 -26.24
C PRO A 481 -5.95 -0.81 -25.60
N LEU A 482 -5.86 -1.54 -24.51
CA LEU A 482 -4.76 -1.47 -23.53
C LEU A 482 -4.12 -2.83 -23.22
N LEU A 483 -4.40 -3.88 -24.00
CA LEU A 483 -3.58 -5.09 -23.90
C LEU A 483 -2.22 -4.80 -24.54
N PRO A 484 -1.10 -4.91 -23.82
CA PRO A 484 0.21 -4.86 -24.45
C PRO A 484 0.29 -5.98 -25.49
N GLU A 485 1.08 -5.79 -26.54
CA GLU A 485 1.26 -6.80 -27.60
C GLU A 485 1.47 -8.17 -26.98
N LEU A 486 0.60 -9.11 -27.35
CA LEU A 486 0.65 -10.48 -26.85
C LEU A 486 1.95 -11.11 -27.33
N GLY A 487 2.88 -11.34 -26.43
CA GLY A 487 4.12 -12.04 -26.70
C GLY A 487 3.80 -13.47 -27.21
N ALA A 488 4.53 -13.93 -28.22
CA ALA A 488 4.41 -15.27 -28.73
C ALA A 488 4.57 -16.30 -27.61
N PHE A 489 3.74 -17.33 -27.60
CA PHE A 489 3.89 -18.47 -26.69
C PHE A 489 5.31 -19.02 -26.74
N PRO A 490 5.95 -19.32 -25.61
CA PRO A 490 7.14 -20.13 -25.63
C PRO A 490 6.73 -21.53 -26.13
N THR A 491 7.09 -21.84 -27.37
CA THR A 491 7.06 -23.21 -27.90
C THR A 491 8.27 -23.94 -27.32
N GLY A 492 8.08 -24.92 -26.46
CA GLY A 492 9.12 -25.79 -25.93
C GLY A 492 8.97 -26.06 -24.47
#